data_2459ff856433e207270ee065f3a21f74
#
_entry.id   2459ff856433e207270ee065f3a21f74
#
_cell.length_a   1.000
_cell.length_b   1.000
_cell.length_c   1.000
_cell.angle_alpha   90.00
_cell.angle_beta   90.00
_cell.angle_gamma   90.00
#
_symmetry.space_group_name_H-M   'P 1'
#
loop_
_entity.id
_entity.type
_entity.pdbx_description
1 polymer ?
#
loop_
_entity_poly.entity_id
_entity_poly.type
_entity_poly.pdbx_seq_one_letter_code
_entity_poly.pdbx_strand_id
1 'polypeptide(L)'
;MTSMRHGGAAGRKKRSALDIMITGVGEILITVGLVIALFLTWQLWWTSLDAQEEAAATRDAFQSQQVDSPKTEGIKHYDNPPVPDAVGNGETIGMLIVPKWYGKTNNNMPILEGTSADILDSAVAGHYPSTQQVGDVGNFAMAGHRRTSGNSFRRIDLLESGDEVVVATKDTWYVYTVTSHDIVE
;
A
#
# COMPACT_ATOMS: atom_id res chain seq x y z
N MET A 1 74.30 21.51 31.60
CA MET A 1 73.57 22.10 30.47
C MET A 1 72.11 21.60 30.50
N THR A 2 71.21 22.40 31.09
CA THR A 2 69.86 22.01 31.33
C THR A 2 68.96 22.80 30.36
N SER A 3 68.36 22.11 29.39
CA SER A 3 67.49 22.73 28.41
C SER A 3 66.05 22.81 28.98
N MET A 4 65.59 24.01 29.27
CA MET A 4 64.17 24.27 29.64
C MET A 4 63.31 24.27 28.38
N ARG A 5 62.40 23.32 28.30
CA ARG A 5 61.31 23.31 27.32
C ARG A 5 60.20 24.29 27.76
N HIS A 6 60.04 25.35 26.99
CA HIS A 6 58.87 26.24 27.13
C HIS A 6 57.65 25.53 26.58
N GLY A 7 56.75 25.22 27.47
CA GLY A 7 55.37 24.79 27.12
C GLY A 7 54.55 26.01 26.70
N GLY A 8 54.30 26.14 25.39
CA GLY A 8 53.39 27.16 24.88
C GLY A 8 51.95 26.85 25.27
N ALA A 9 51.40 27.66 26.17
CA ALA A 9 49.97 27.62 26.47
C ALA A 9 49.19 28.09 25.24
N ALA A 10 48.47 27.18 24.58
CA ALA A 10 47.54 27.52 23.50
C ALA A 10 46.44 28.44 24.04
N GLY A 11 46.51 29.71 23.73
CA GLY A 11 45.49 30.70 24.12
C GLY A 11 44.13 30.34 23.54
N ARG A 12 43.20 30.02 24.42
CA ARG A 12 41.80 29.75 24.06
C ARG A 12 41.18 31.02 23.48
N LYS A 13 41.04 31.07 22.15
CA LYS A 13 40.39 32.19 21.45
C LYS A 13 38.99 32.39 22.04
N LYS A 14 38.70 33.56 22.62
CA LYS A 14 37.36 33.94 23.08
C LYS A 14 36.45 33.97 21.84
N ARG A 15 35.40 33.15 21.85
CA ARG A 15 34.37 33.17 20.81
C ARG A 15 33.69 34.53 20.78
N SER A 16 33.49 35.10 19.61
CA SER A 16 32.73 36.32 19.42
C SER A 16 31.26 36.10 19.78
N ALA A 17 30.56 37.13 20.26
CA ALA A 17 29.13 37.07 20.46
C ALA A 17 28.36 36.65 19.19
N LEU A 18 28.87 37.06 18.03
CA LEU A 18 28.35 36.67 16.73
C LEU A 18 28.52 35.17 16.47
N ASP A 19 29.68 34.57 16.80
CA ASP A 19 29.91 33.12 16.65
C ASP A 19 28.94 32.30 17.54
N ILE A 20 28.66 32.79 18.75
CA ILE A 20 27.72 32.13 19.67
C ILE A 20 26.32 32.20 19.10
N MET A 21 25.91 33.38 18.58
CA MET A 21 24.57 33.51 17.95
C MET A 21 24.39 32.61 16.72
N ILE A 22 25.37 32.61 15.82
CA ILE A 22 25.34 31.78 14.60
C ILE A 22 25.28 30.30 14.98
N THR A 23 26.08 29.86 15.95
CA THR A 23 26.06 28.48 16.44
C THR A 23 24.70 28.12 17.04
N GLY A 24 24.16 28.99 17.90
CA GLY A 24 22.84 28.75 18.52
C GLY A 24 21.69 28.67 17.50
N VAL A 25 21.67 29.58 16.51
CA VAL A 25 20.70 29.52 15.42
C VAL A 25 20.86 28.23 14.60
N GLY A 26 22.12 27.84 14.30
CA GLY A 26 22.41 26.60 13.60
C GLY A 26 21.93 25.35 14.33
N GLU A 27 22.15 25.28 15.66
CA GLU A 27 21.65 24.18 16.50
C GLU A 27 20.13 24.09 16.50
N ILE A 28 19.45 25.24 16.61
CA ILE A 28 17.98 25.30 16.57
C ILE A 28 17.47 24.78 15.21
N LEU A 29 18.06 25.23 14.10
CA LEU A 29 17.66 24.82 12.76
C LEU A 29 17.88 23.31 12.53
N ILE A 30 19.01 22.77 12.99
CA ILE A 30 19.28 21.32 12.93
C ILE A 30 18.26 20.55 13.75
N THR A 31 17.97 20.99 14.96
CA THR A 31 17.00 20.34 15.84
C THR A 31 15.61 20.35 15.23
N VAL A 32 15.15 21.50 14.74
CA VAL A 32 13.84 21.62 14.06
C VAL A 32 13.79 20.73 12.81
N GLY A 33 14.85 20.73 11.99
CA GLY A 33 14.94 19.88 10.82
C GLY A 33 14.85 18.38 11.16
N LEU A 34 15.54 17.96 12.22
CA LEU A 34 15.51 16.58 12.70
C LEU A 34 14.09 16.19 13.20
N VAL A 35 13.44 17.06 13.98
CA VAL A 35 12.09 16.82 14.47
C VAL A 35 11.09 16.69 13.32
N ILE A 36 11.19 17.58 12.33
CA ILE A 36 10.33 17.48 11.12
C ILE A 36 10.58 16.17 10.36
N ALA A 37 11.83 15.80 10.18
CA ALA A 37 12.18 14.55 9.48
C ALA A 37 11.63 13.31 10.22
N LEU A 38 11.77 13.27 11.54
CA LEU A 38 11.22 12.20 12.38
C LEU A 38 9.70 12.17 12.35
N PHE A 39 9.05 13.34 12.41
CA PHE A 39 7.61 13.46 12.32
C PHE A 39 7.06 12.97 10.98
N LEU A 40 7.68 13.36 9.86
CA LEU A 40 7.28 12.89 8.54
C LEU A 40 7.47 11.37 8.38
N THR A 41 8.58 10.84 8.90
CA THR A 41 8.84 9.40 8.88
C THR A 41 7.79 8.65 9.70
N TRP A 42 7.48 9.14 10.88
CA TRP A 42 6.45 8.56 11.74
C TRP A 42 5.06 8.63 11.10
N GLN A 43 4.67 9.77 10.54
CA GLN A 43 3.38 9.96 9.89
C GLN A 43 3.18 9.01 8.71
N LEU A 44 4.18 8.88 7.83
CA LEU A 44 4.11 7.97 6.68
C LEU A 44 4.01 6.50 7.11
N TRP A 45 4.71 6.13 8.16
CA TRP A 45 4.68 4.75 8.66
C TRP A 45 3.36 4.42 9.34
N TRP A 46 2.86 5.31 10.20
CA TRP A 46 1.61 5.12 10.94
C TRP A 46 0.42 4.98 10.00
N THR A 47 0.28 5.88 9.04
CA THR A 47 -0.82 5.84 8.04
C THR A 47 -0.87 4.53 7.25
N SER A 48 0.30 3.94 6.96
CA SER A 48 0.35 2.65 6.26
C SER A 48 -0.05 1.46 7.13
N LEU A 49 0.17 1.54 8.44
CA LEU A 49 -0.24 0.49 9.38
C LEU A 49 -1.76 0.50 9.58
N ASP A 50 -2.36 1.67 9.81
CA ASP A 50 -3.80 1.81 10.00
C ASP A 50 -4.57 1.29 8.77
N ALA A 51 -4.13 1.65 7.56
CA ALA A 51 -4.74 1.17 6.32
C ALA A 51 -4.65 -0.36 6.16
N GLN A 52 -3.55 -0.98 6.57
CA GLN A 52 -3.40 -2.43 6.51
C GLN A 52 -4.27 -3.16 7.54
N GLU A 53 -4.46 -2.59 8.74
CA GLU A 53 -5.36 -3.13 9.75
C GLU A 53 -6.81 -3.08 9.29
N GLU A 54 -7.25 -2.00 8.67
CA GLU A 54 -8.59 -1.85 8.10
C GLU A 54 -8.83 -2.85 6.97
N ALA A 55 -7.89 -2.99 6.04
CA ALA A 55 -7.95 -4.00 4.99
C ALA A 55 -7.97 -5.43 5.55
N ALA A 56 -7.22 -5.68 6.64
CA ALA A 56 -7.22 -6.98 7.31
C ALA A 56 -8.57 -7.27 7.97
N ALA A 57 -9.16 -6.31 8.67
CA ALA A 57 -10.48 -6.44 9.27
C ALA A 57 -11.57 -6.71 8.23
N THR A 58 -11.55 -5.99 7.10
CA THR A 58 -12.47 -6.18 5.97
C THR A 58 -12.30 -7.58 5.36
N ARG A 59 -11.05 -8.02 5.17
CA ARG A 59 -10.75 -9.38 4.68
C ARG A 59 -11.27 -10.45 5.62
N ASP A 60 -11.02 -10.32 6.92
CA ASP A 60 -11.45 -11.32 7.92
C ASP A 60 -12.97 -11.37 8.04
N ALA A 61 -13.64 -10.22 7.97
CA ALA A 61 -15.09 -10.14 7.91
C ALA A 61 -15.65 -10.84 6.66
N PHE A 62 -15.06 -10.62 5.50
CA PHE A 62 -15.46 -11.28 4.25
C PHE A 62 -15.23 -12.79 4.32
N GLN A 63 -14.08 -13.24 4.80
CA GLN A 63 -13.75 -14.67 4.94
C GLN A 63 -14.70 -15.38 5.92
N SER A 64 -15.12 -14.71 6.99
CA SER A 64 -16.08 -15.28 7.94
C SER A 64 -17.48 -15.48 7.34
N GLN A 65 -17.81 -14.75 6.28
CA GLN A 65 -19.07 -14.87 5.54
C GLN A 65 -18.99 -15.91 4.40
N GLN A 66 -17.79 -16.32 4.01
CA GLN A 66 -17.60 -17.42 3.08
C GLN A 66 -17.97 -18.72 3.81
N VAL A 67 -19.15 -19.23 3.52
CA VAL A 67 -19.56 -20.57 3.94
C VAL A 67 -18.62 -21.56 3.28
N ASP A 68 -17.80 -22.25 4.09
CA ASP A 68 -16.88 -23.33 3.72
C ASP A 68 -16.38 -23.26 2.26
N SER A 69 -15.09 -22.97 2.07
CA SER A 69 -14.46 -23.07 0.73
C SER A 69 -15.02 -24.28 0.03
N PRO A 70 -15.54 -24.18 -1.19
CA PRO A 70 -16.10 -25.32 -1.88
C PRO A 70 -15.04 -26.42 -1.86
N LYS A 71 -15.31 -27.49 -1.11
CA LYS A 71 -14.48 -28.70 -1.14
C LYS A 71 -14.30 -28.99 -2.61
N THR A 72 -13.09 -29.10 -3.06
CA THR A 72 -12.62 -29.25 -4.42
C THR A 72 -13.33 -30.41 -5.16
N GLU A 73 -14.62 -30.31 -5.39
CA GLU A 73 -15.38 -31.14 -6.28
C GLU A 73 -15.46 -30.42 -7.63
N GLY A 74 -14.35 -30.51 -8.37
CA GLY A 74 -14.28 -30.12 -9.76
C GLY A 74 -14.44 -28.62 -10.00
N ILE A 75 -13.39 -27.97 -10.47
CA ILE A 75 -13.47 -26.60 -11.02
C ILE A 75 -14.48 -26.65 -12.17
N LYS A 76 -15.65 -26.05 -12.00
CA LYS A 76 -16.59 -25.87 -13.09
C LYS A 76 -16.13 -24.69 -13.91
N HIS A 77 -15.73 -24.96 -15.16
CA HIS A 77 -15.53 -23.93 -16.14
C HIS A 77 -16.89 -23.47 -16.67
N TYR A 78 -17.13 -22.17 -16.66
CA TYR A 78 -18.33 -21.57 -17.21
C TYR A 78 -17.98 -20.80 -18.48
N ASP A 79 -18.65 -21.08 -19.57
CA ASP A 79 -18.58 -20.25 -20.79
C ASP A 79 -19.24 -18.88 -20.56
N ASN A 80 -20.16 -18.82 -19.61
CA ASN A 80 -20.83 -17.62 -19.17
C ASN A 80 -20.87 -17.63 -17.64
N PRO A 81 -19.87 -17.04 -16.96
CA PRO A 81 -19.81 -17.06 -15.50
C PRO A 81 -20.97 -16.26 -14.88
N PRO A 82 -21.44 -16.65 -13.67
CA PRO A 82 -22.46 -15.89 -12.99
C PRO A 82 -21.94 -14.46 -12.70
N VAL A 83 -22.81 -13.47 -12.81
CA VAL A 83 -22.49 -12.07 -12.43
C VAL A 83 -23.10 -11.83 -11.06
N PRO A 84 -22.33 -11.45 -10.04
CA PRO A 84 -22.87 -11.15 -8.72
C PRO A 84 -23.74 -9.89 -8.75
N ASP A 85 -24.64 -9.77 -7.79
CA ASP A 85 -25.41 -8.54 -7.60
C ASP A 85 -24.48 -7.36 -7.31
N ALA A 86 -24.81 -6.19 -7.87
CA ALA A 86 -24.09 -4.97 -7.59
C ALA A 86 -24.24 -4.57 -6.11
N VAL A 87 -23.15 -4.11 -5.52
CA VAL A 87 -23.11 -3.65 -4.13
C VAL A 87 -23.05 -2.11 -4.05
N GLY A 88 -23.32 -1.56 -2.88
CA GLY A 88 -23.24 -0.12 -2.65
C GLY A 88 -21.81 0.40 -2.56
N ASN A 89 -21.65 1.72 -2.71
CA ASN A 89 -20.34 2.39 -2.59
C ASN A 89 -19.70 2.08 -1.23
N GLY A 90 -18.42 1.65 -1.24
CA GLY A 90 -17.67 1.23 -0.06
C GLY A 90 -17.96 -0.20 0.41
N GLU A 91 -18.92 -0.90 -0.18
CA GLU A 91 -19.18 -2.30 0.15
C GLU A 91 -18.23 -3.26 -0.55
N THR A 92 -18.00 -4.43 0.05
CA THR A 92 -17.05 -5.42 -0.45
C THR A 92 -17.66 -6.25 -1.58
N ILE A 93 -17.04 -6.19 -2.76
CA ILE A 93 -17.37 -7.04 -3.91
C ILE A 93 -16.77 -8.44 -3.71
N GLY A 94 -15.54 -8.52 -3.24
CA GLY A 94 -14.78 -9.76 -3.13
C GLY A 94 -13.34 -9.52 -2.72
N MET A 95 -12.50 -10.50 -3.00
CA MET A 95 -11.06 -10.46 -2.72
C MET A 95 -10.26 -10.54 -4.02
N LEU A 96 -9.28 -9.66 -4.17
CA LEU A 96 -8.27 -9.73 -5.22
C LEU A 96 -7.11 -10.59 -4.74
N ILE A 97 -6.86 -11.71 -5.40
CA ILE A 97 -5.78 -12.63 -5.08
C ILE A 97 -4.80 -12.66 -6.25
N VAL A 98 -3.53 -12.40 -5.98
CA VAL A 98 -2.49 -12.45 -6.99
C VAL A 98 -1.44 -13.52 -6.61
N PRO A 99 -1.52 -14.72 -7.19
CA PRO A 99 -0.64 -15.83 -6.83
C PRO A 99 0.85 -15.51 -6.95
N LYS A 100 1.25 -14.74 -7.95
CA LYS A 100 2.66 -14.29 -8.14
C LYS A 100 3.20 -13.49 -6.95
N TRP A 101 2.33 -12.88 -6.14
CA TRP A 101 2.73 -12.13 -4.95
C TRP A 101 2.69 -12.98 -3.67
N TYR A 102 2.52 -14.29 -3.75
CA TYR A 102 2.44 -15.17 -2.60
C TYR A 102 3.66 -15.00 -1.67
N GLY A 103 3.41 -15.02 -0.36
CA GLY A 103 4.45 -14.76 0.65
C GLY A 103 4.89 -13.31 0.78
N LYS A 104 4.22 -12.38 0.08
CA LYS A 104 4.44 -10.93 0.16
C LYS A 104 3.16 -10.26 0.66
N THR A 105 3.30 -9.06 1.22
CA THR A 105 2.15 -8.25 1.61
C THR A 105 1.26 -7.95 0.40
N ASN A 106 -0.04 -7.84 0.63
CA ASN A 106 -1.06 -7.46 -0.37
C ASN A 106 -1.23 -8.46 -1.54
N ASN A 107 -0.96 -9.74 -1.32
CA ASN A 107 -1.28 -10.79 -2.29
C ASN A 107 -2.76 -11.21 -2.24
N ASN A 108 -3.49 -10.80 -1.23
CA ASN A 108 -4.91 -11.04 -0.99
C ASN A 108 -5.49 -9.79 -0.34
N MET A 109 -6.25 -8.99 -1.08
CA MET A 109 -6.78 -7.71 -0.61
C MET A 109 -8.27 -7.57 -0.94
N PRO A 110 -9.05 -6.84 -0.13
CA PRO A 110 -10.45 -6.55 -0.44
C PRO A 110 -10.59 -5.76 -1.75
N ILE A 111 -11.67 -6.04 -2.47
CA ILE A 111 -12.17 -5.21 -3.57
C ILE A 111 -13.42 -4.51 -3.06
N LEU A 112 -13.41 -3.20 -3.02
CA LEU A 112 -14.56 -2.37 -2.63
C LEU A 112 -15.16 -1.68 -3.85
N GLU A 113 -16.45 -1.44 -3.81
CA GLU A 113 -17.14 -0.63 -4.82
C GLU A 113 -16.79 0.85 -4.63
N GLY A 114 -16.29 1.51 -5.67
CA GLY A 114 -15.89 2.92 -5.64
C GLY A 114 -14.38 3.15 -5.68
N THR A 115 -13.99 4.37 -6.07
CA THR A 115 -12.59 4.80 -6.23
C THR A 115 -12.32 6.14 -5.57
N SER A 116 -13.13 6.55 -4.60
CA SER A 116 -12.88 7.76 -3.82
C SER A 116 -11.66 7.60 -2.90
N ALA A 117 -11.08 8.71 -2.46
CA ALA A 117 -9.85 8.69 -1.66
C ALA A 117 -10.03 7.92 -0.35
N ASP A 118 -11.17 8.09 0.32
CA ASP A 118 -11.51 7.37 1.55
C ASP A 118 -11.53 5.85 1.37
N ILE A 119 -11.95 5.36 0.20
CA ILE A 119 -11.92 3.93 -0.14
C ILE A 119 -10.48 3.48 -0.45
N LEU A 120 -9.80 4.18 -1.37
CA LEU A 120 -8.49 3.74 -1.82
C LEU A 120 -7.41 3.84 -0.72
N ASP A 121 -7.58 4.74 0.24
CA ASP A 121 -6.64 4.92 1.35
C ASP A 121 -6.67 3.77 2.38
N SER A 122 -7.67 2.88 2.30
CA SER A 122 -7.81 1.70 3.17
C SER A 122 -7.06 0.44 2.68
N ALA A 123 -6.02 0.60 1.88
CA ALA A 123 -5.18 -0.50 1.35
C ALA A 123 -5.95 -1.59 0.56
N VAL A 124 -6.94 -1.18 -0.18
CA VAL A 124 -7.84 -2.03 -0.98
C VAL A 124 -7.66 -1.83 -2.49
N ALA A 125 -8.31 -2.67 -3.29
CA ALA A 125 -8.59 -2.40 -4.69
C ALA A 125 -9.99 -1.78 -4.79
N GLY A 126 -10.12 -0.61 -5.40
CA GLY A 126 -11.41 0.06 -5.64
C GLY A 126 -11.91 -0.22 -7.05
N HIS A 127 -13.14 -0.71 -7.18
CA HIS A 127 -13.79 -0.90 -8.48
C HIS A 127 -14.36 0.43 -9.01
N TYR A 128 -14.20 0.68 -10.31
CA TYR A 128 -14.81 1.84 -10.95
C TYR A 128 -16.31 1.60 -11.21
N PRO A 129 -17.22 2.30 -10.54
CA PRO A 129 -18.69 2.08 -10.66
C PRO A 129 -19.25 2.27 -12.08
N SER A 130 -18.49 2.93 -12.95
CA SER A 130 -18.85 3.14 -14.34
C SER A 130 -18.48 2.00 -15.28
N THR A 131 -17.86 0.94 -14.74
CA THR A 131 -17.45 -0.25 -15.49
C THR A 131 -18.32 -1.46 -15.13
N GLN A 132 -18.15 -2.58 -15.85
CA GLN A 132 -18.95 -3.78 -15.65
C GLN A 132 -18.57 -4.47 -14.33
N GLN A 133 -19.52 -5.24 -13.79
CA GLN A 133 -19.26 -6.12 -12.64
C GLN A 133 -18.35 -7.29 -13.03
N VAL A 134 -17.70 -7.88 -12.03
CA VAL A 134 -16.89 -9.08 -12.24
C VAL A 134 -17.75 -10.20 -12.84
N GLY A 135 -17.22 -10.85 -13.88
CA GLY A 135 -17.94 -11.93 -14.60
C GLY A 135 -18.86 -11.44 -15.71
N ASP A 136 -19.15 -10.14 -15.81
CA ASP A 136 -19.94 -9.60 -16.90
C ASP A 136 -19.07 -9.37 -18.17
N VAL A 137 -19.75 -9.26 -19.30
CA VAL A 137 -19.09 -8.96 -20.59
C VAL A 137 -18.70 -7.49 -20.63
N GLY A 138 -17.40 -7.24 -20.72
CA GLY A 138 -16.87 -5.87 -20.79
C GLY A 138 -15.62 -5.71 -19.94
N ASN A 139 -15.45 -4.54 -19.34
CA ASN A 139 -14.27 -4.18 -18.58
C ASN A 139 -14.60 -4.04 -17.08
N PHE A 140 -14.05 -4.90 -16.26
CA PHE A 140 -14.06 -4.78 -14.80
C PHE A 140 -12.80 -4.03 -14.39
N ALA A 141 -12.89 -2.72 -14.19
CA ALA A 141 -11.74 -1.86 -13.92
C ALA A 141 -11.55 -1.61 -12.42
N MET A 142 -10.32 -1.67 -11.98
CA MET A 142 -9.94 -1.42 -10.58
C MET A 142 -8.80 -0.41 -10.48
N ALA A 143 -8.80 0.35 -9.37
CA ALA A 143 -7.70 1.23 -8.97
C ALA A 143 -7.14 0.83 -7.61
N GLY A 144 -5.91 1.27 -7.34
CA GLY A 144 -5.29 1.10 -6.04
C GLY A 144 -3.98 1.86 -5.93
N HIS A 145 -3.59 2.19 -4.71
CA HIS A 145 -2.34 2.89 -4.47
C HIS A 145 -1.13 1.98 -4.71
N ARG A 146 -0.10 2.54 -5.36
CA ARG A 146 1.16 1.81 -5.57
C ARG A 146 2.18 2.03 -4.45
N ARG A 147 2.26 3.25 -3.88
CA ARG A 147 3.34 3.65 -2.94
C ARG A 147 2.85 4.25 -1.63
N THR A 148 1.57 4.51 -1.49
CA THR A 148 0.93 5.12 -0.31
C THR A 148 -0.20 4.25 0.18
N SER A 149 -0.81 4.59 1.32
CA SER A 149 -2.06 4.01 1.80
C SER A 149 -2.08 2.47 1.73
N GLY A 150 -1.09 1.84 2.37
CA GLY A 150 -0.96 0.38 2.42
C GLY A 150 -0.41 -0.29 1.16
N ASN A 151 -0.16 0.47 0.07
CA ASN A 151 0.52 -0.02 -1.14
C ASN A 151 -0.16 -1.22 -1.83
N SER A 152 -1.47 -1.20 -1.98
CA SER A 152 -2.27 -2.30 -2.53
C SER A 152 -1.73 -2.82 -3.88
N PHE A 153 -1.35 -1.94 -4.81
CA PHE A 153 -0.76 -2.31 -6.10
C PHE A 153 0.76 -2.09 -6.22
N ARG A 154 1.49 -2.19 -5.09
CA ARG A 154 2.94 -1.98 -5.08
C ARG A 154 3.71 -2.81 -6.10
N ARG A 155 3.24 -4.02 -6.39
CA ARG A 155 3.93 -5.01 -7.23
C ARG A 155 3.25 -5.26 -8.57
N ILE A 156 2.39 -4.36 -9.01
CA ILE A 156 1.67 -4.52 -10.27
C ILE A 156 2.63 -4.61 -11.47
N ASP A 157 3.80 -3.96 -11.36
CA ASP A 157 4.88 -3.99 -12.32
C ASP A 157 5.63 -5.34 -12.43
N LEU A 158 5.37 -6.26 -11.51
CA LEU A 158 5.92 -7.62 -11.56
C LEU A 158 5.04 -8.60 -12.32
N LEU A 159 3.82 -8.20 -12.70
CA LEU A 159 2.93 -9.03 -13.49
C LEU A 159 3.40 -9.09 -14.94
N GLU A 160 3.44 -10.29 -15.49
CA GLU A 160 3.82 -10.56 -16.85
C GLU A 160 2.67 -11.25 -17.59
N SER A 161 2.70 -11.20 -18.92
CA SER A 161 1.72 -11.93 -19.74
C SER A 161 1.74 -13.41 -19.38
N GLY A 162 0.57 -13.98 -19.13
CA GLY A 162 0.37 -15.35 -18.65
C GLY A 162 0.21 -15.52 -17.14
N ASP A 163 0.51 -14.51 -16.34
CA ASP A 163 0.24 -14.57 -14.89
C ASP A 163 -1.26 -14.57 -14.60
N GLU A 164 -1.63 -15.21 -13.51
CA GLU A 164 -3.02 -15.25 -13.05
C GLU A 164 -3.32 -14.17 -12.02
N VAL A 165 -4.52 -13.61 -12.13
CA VAL A 165 -5.14 -12.72 -11.16
C VAL A 165 -6.53 -13.25 -10.87
N VAL A 166 -6.84 -13.46 -9.59
CA VAL A 166 -8.11 -14.07 -9.18
C VAL A 166 -8.95 -13.06 -8.45
N VAL A 167 -10.20 -12.94 -8.85
CA VAL A 167 -11.23 -12.24 -8.08
C VAL A 167 -12.11 -13.30 -7.42
N ALA A 168 -12.06 -13.40 -6.10
CA ALA A 168 -12.87 -14.32 -5.33
C ALA A 168 -14.06 -13.57 -4.75
N THR A 169 -15.25 -13.82 -5.25
CA THR A 169 -16.51 -13.36 -4.66
C THR A 169 -16.99 -14.37 -3.61
N LYS A 170 -18.16 -14.12 -3.03
CA LYS A 170 -18.73 -15.03 -2.03
C LYS A 170 -18.91 -16.47 -2.53
N ASP A 171 -19.34 -16.62 -3.79
CA ASP A 171 -19.76 -17.90 -4.34
C ASP A 171 -18.95 -18.37 -5.55
N THR A 172 -18.10 -17.49 -6.14
CA THR A 172 -17.43 -17.76 -7.41
C THR A 172 -16.02 -17.18 -7.44
N TRP A 173 -15.11 -17.91 -8.07
CA TRP A 173 -13.75 -17.47 -8.35
C TRP A 173 -13.60 -17.19 -9.84
N TYR A 174 -13.22 -15.98 -10.17
CA TYR A 174 -12.94 -15.55 -11.55
C TYR A 174 -11.43 -15.47 -11.74
N VAL A 175 -10.92 -16.31 -12.63
CA VAL A 175 -9.49 -16.36 -12.94
C VAL A 175 -9.25 -15.61 -14.22
N TYR A 176 -8.51 -14.52 -14.13
CA TYR A 176 -8.06 -13.70 -15.25
C TYR A 176 -6.61 -14.00 -15.57
N THR A 177 -6.27 -13.98 -16.86
CA THR A 177 -4.88 -14.08 -17.31
C THR A 177 -4.40 -12.72 -17.76
N VAL A 178 -3.26 -12.27 -17.26
CA VAL A 178 -2.62 -11.03 -17.69
C VAL A 178 -2.23 -11.16 -19.15
N THR A 179 -2.68 -10.26 -19.99
CA THR A 179 -2.34 -10.23 -21.43
C THR A 179 -1.24 -9.21 -21.74
N SER A 180 -1.30 -8.04 -21.13
CA SER A 180 -0.29 -6.98 -21.27
C SER A 180 -0.29 -6.07 -20.05
N HIS A 181 0.76 -5.27 -19.88
CA HIS A 181 0.77 -4.13 -19.02
C HIS A 181 1.46 -2.96 -19.70
N ASP A 182 0.98 -1.75 -19.47
CA ASP A 182 1.53 -0.53 -20.03
C ASP A 182 1.68 0.53 -18.96
N ILE A 183 2.71 1.37 -19.10
CA ILE A 183 2.89 2.58 -18.30
C ILE A 183 2.35 3.72 -19.14
N VAL A 184 1.28 4.36 -18.64
CA VAL A 184 0.68 5.54 -19.28
C VAL A 184 1.13 6.80 -18.56
N GLU A 185 1.46 7.87 -19.29
CA GLU A 185 1.84 9.18 -18.78
C GLU A 185 0.64 10.13 -18.76
#